data_034a6ecd41842648b72d271fd43f5ceb
#
_entry.id   034a6ecd41842648b72d271fd43f5ceb
#
_cell.length_a   1.000
_cell.length_b   1.000
_cell.length_c   1.000
_cell.angle_alpha   90.00
_cell.angle_beta   90.00
_cell.angle_gamma   90.00
#
_symmetry.space_group_name_H-M   'P 1'
#
loop_
_entity.id
_entity.type
_entity.pdbx_description
1 polymer ?
#
loop_
_entity_poly.entity_id
_entity_poly.type
_entity_poly.pdbx_seq_one_letter_code
_entity_poly.pdbx_strand_id
1 'polypeptide(L)'
;MAPRRSRPTRRPRLTRRHRRLLRLTRTVTVTCVLVAGGAWWAGDGEPVDPPLAASPAAPGPAAAGAAGAGAAAGAPAALDHKAKPRALPKATPPPRPAPPPAPLARSRPTALAVPAITIEAPVTDLGIDAAGRLDTPPVDNPRVVGWYAKGVTPGERGTAVVVGHRDTRSGPAVFLNLDSLSAGNTVRVARADGKVAVFTVDRVRTYAKADFPDKEVYGSKGRPELRLLTCGGAFDKGKGYEANIVVFAHLTDVDRTI
;
A
#
# COMPACT_ATOMS: atom_id res chain seq x y z
N MET A 1 -66.06 33.11 -9.04
CA MET A 1 -65.08 32.97 -7.89
C MET A 1 -63.86 32.28 -8.39
N ALA A 2 -62.74 33.00 -8.59
CA ALA A 2 -61.49 32.45 -9.09
C ALA A 2 -60.52 32.28 -7.91
N PRO A 3 -59.73 31.19 -7.81
CA PRO A 3 -58.84 30.96 -6.68
C PRO A 3 -57.56 31.82 -6.80
N ARG A 4 -57.20 32.48 -5.69
CA ARG A 4 -55.97 33.26 -5.49
C ARG A 4 -54.73 32.35 -5.57
N ARG A 5 -53.83 32.60 -6.53
CA ARG A 5 -52.48 31.98 -6.58
C ARG A 5 -51.58 32.59 -5.49
N SER A 6 -51.08 31.74 -4.59
CA SER A 6 -50.07 32.06 -3.58
C SER A 6 -48.68 32.31 -4.23
N ARG A 7 -48.04 33.43 -3.88
CA ARG A 7 -46.70 33.81 -4.33
C ARG A 7 -45.64 32.93 -3.65
N PRO A 8 -44.58 32.44 -4.35
CA PRO A 8 -43.49 31.70 -3.72
C PRO A 8 -42.59 32.65 -2.91
N THR A 9 -42.31 32.29 -1.66
CA THR A 9 -41.42 33.02 -0.76
C THR A 9 -39.96 32.84 -1.23
N ARG A 10 -39.29 33.96 -1.55
CA ARG A 10 -37.85 33.99 -1.89
C ARG A 10 -37.01 33.63 -0.67
N ARG A 11 -36.25 32.58 -0.74
CA ARG A 11 -35.22 32.25 0.26
C ARG A 11 -34.10 33.31 0.24
N PRO A 12 -33.63 33.79 1.41
CA PRO A 12 -32.57 34.79 1.47
C PRO A 12 -31.26 34.24 0.93
N ARG A 13 -30.59 34.97 0.03
CA ARG A 13 -29.26 34.63 -0.48
C ARG A 13 -28.23 35.02 0.57
N LEU A 14 -27.54 34.03 1.13
CA LEU A 14 -26.39 34.20 2.05
C LEU A 14 -25.27 35.00 1.38
N THR A 15 -24.81 36.06 2.01
CA THR A 15 -23.76 36.96 1.51
C THR A 15 -22.39 36.23 1.49
N ARG A 16 -21.45 36.70 0.64
CA ARG A 16 -20.08 36.11 0.51
C ARG A 16 -19.32 36.04 1.84
N ARG A 17 -19.59 36.94 2.79
CA ARG A 17 -18.99 36.90 4.16
C ARG A 17 -19.45 35.70 4.97
N HIS A 18 -20.75 35.34 4.94
CA HIS A 18 -21.28 34.16 5.64
C HIS A 18 -20.72 32.85 5.10
N ARG A 19 -20.41 32.75 3.81
CA ARG A 19 -19.78 31.56 3.20
C ARG A 19 -18.31 31.43 3.60
N ARG A 20 -17.59 32.53 3.88
CA ARG A 20 -16.20 32.49 4.37
C ARG A 20 -16.14 32.12 5.85
N LEU A 21 -17.04 32.62 6.70
CA LEU A 21 -17.16 32.24 8.11
C LEU A 21 -17.51 30.75 8.28
N LEU A 22 -18.45 30.22 7.49
CA LEU A 22 -18.79 28.79 7.48
C LEU A 22 -17.65 27.88 7.01
N ARG A 23 -16.71 28.38 6.18
CA ARG A 23 -15.50 27.63 5.79
C ARG A 23 -14.43 27.65 6.89
N LEU A 24 -14.29 28.75 7.63
CA LEU A 24 -13.33 28.88 8.73
C LEU A 24 -13.77 28.08 9.97
N THR A 25 -15.06 28.03 10.29
CA THR A 25 -15.57 27.17 11.38
C THR A 25 -15.45 25.69 11.05
N ARG A 26 -15.53 25.27 9.77
CA ARG A 26 -15.30 23.88 9.36
C ARG A 26 -13.85 23.43 9.49
N THR A 27 -12.88 24.33 9.33
CA THR A 27 -11.44 23.99 9.46
C THR A 27 -11.00 23.86 10.91
N VAL A 28 -11.58 24.60 11.84
CA VAL A 28 -11.24 24.56 13.27
C VAL A 28 -11.86 23.34 13.97
N THR A 29 -13.06 22.88 13.58
CA THR A 29 -13.70 21.69 14.18
C THR A 29 -13.05 20.37 13.78
N VAL A 30 -12.36 20.29 12.65
CA VAL A 30 -11.66 19.05 12.22
C VAL A 30 -10.41 18.78 13.06
N THR A 31 -9.79 19.81 13.64
CA THR A 31 -8.56 19.65 14.44
C THR A 31 -8.83 19.21 15.89
N CYS A 32 -10.01 19.49 16.46
CA CYS A 32 -10.31 19.18 17.89
C CYS A 32 -10.91 17.78 18.13
N VAL A 33 -11.47 17.09 17.14
CA VAL A 33 -12.14 15.78 17.34
C VAL A 33 -11.15 14.59 17.31
N LEU A 34 -9.91 14.79 16.84
CA LEU A 34 -8.87 13.74 16.87
C LEU A 34 -8.28 13.48 18.27
N VAL A 35 -8.62 14.28 19.27
CA VAL A 35 -8.07 14.16 20.65
C VAL A 35 -9.02 13.47 21.63
N ALA A 36 -10.31 13.36 21.37
CA ALA A 36 -11.31 12.92 22.35
C ALA A 36 -11.74 11.44 22.28
N GLY A 37 -11.23 10.65 21.32
CA GLY A 37 -11.63 9.25 21.12
C GLY A 37 -10.82 8.19 21.88
N GLY A 38 -9.82 8.57 22.69
CA GLY A 38 -8.83 7.66 23.27
C GLY A 38 -8.94 7.36 24.76
N ALA A 39 -9.91 7.91 25.50
CA ALA A 39 -9.89 7.93 26.96
C ALA A 39 -10.81 6.91 27.66
N TRP A 40 -10.99 5.71 27.14
CA TRP A 40 -11.70 4.63 27.85
C TRP A 40 -11.00 3.30 27.66
N TRP A 41 -9.93 3.03 28.41
CA TRP A 41 -9.50 1.69 28.86
C TRP A 41 -8.20 1.79 29.68
N ALA A 42 -8.34 2.06 30.96
CA ALA A 42 -7.35 1.71 31.97
C ALA A 42 -7.88 0.46 32.68
N GLY A 43 -7.27 -0.68 32.42
CA GLY A 43 -7.51 -1.94 33.12
C GLY A 43 -6.16 -2.56 33.41
N ASP A 44 -5.87 -2.71 34.68
CA ASP A 44 -4.63 -3.18 35.27
C ASP A 44 -4.24 -4.58 34.78
N GLY A 45 -2.99 -4.72 34.33
CA GLY A 45 -2.35 -6.00 34.04
C GLY A 45 -0.84 -5.82 34.13
N GLU A 46 -0.21 -6.43 35.16
CA GLU A 46 1.21 -6.38 35.44
C GLU A 46 2.06 -6.93 34.29
N PRO A 47 3.29 -6.43 34.08
CA PRO A 47 4.20 -6.93 33.07
C PRO A 47 4.86 -8.23 33.51
N VAL A 48 4.68 -9.30 32.72
CA VAL A 48 5.45 -10.52 32.85
C VAL A 48 6.68 -10.39 31.95
N ASP A 49 7.87 -10.40 32.55
CA ASP A 49 9.16 -10.41 31.86
C ASP A 49 9.34 -11.69 31.05
N PRO A 50 9.80 -11.63 29.78
CA PRO A 50 10.20 -12.82 29.04
C PRO A 50 11.59 -13.31 29.47
N PRO A 51 11.82 -14.64 29.54
CA PRO A 51 13.12 -15.20 29.93
C PRO A 51 14.17 -14.96 28.85
N LEU A 52 15.35 -14.54 29.28
CA LEU A 52 16.57 -14.38 28.51
C LEU A 52 16.98 -15.70 27.84
N ALA A 53 16.88 -15.79 26.52
CA ALA A 53 17.47 -16.84 25.73
C ALA A 53 18.93 -16.50 25.40
N ALA A 54 19.84 -17.40 25.80
CA ALA A 54 21.27 -17.30 25.64
C ALA A 54 21.68 -17.26 24.14
N SER A 55 22.59 -16.34 23.80
CA SER A 55 23.34 -16.30 22.54
C SER A 55 24.25 -17.52 22.39
N PRO A 56 24.31 -18.18 21.23
CA PRO A 56 25.43 -19.07 20.92
C PRO A 56 26.62 -18.27 20.42
N ALA A 57 27.79 -18.62 20.99
CA ALA A 57 29.09 -18.05 20.73
C ALA A 57 29.58 -18.30 19.31
N ALA A 58 30.27 -17.31 18.75
CA ALA A 58 31.00 -17.38 17.49
C ALA A 58 32.27 -18.26 17.63
N PRO A 59 32.64 -19.06 16.63
CA PRO A 59 33.96 -19.69 16.59
C PRO A 59 35.01 -18.73 16.03
N GLY A 60 36.13 -18.63 16.76
CA GLY A 60 37.29 -17.82 16.41
C GLY A 60 38.19 -18.49 15.35
N PRO A 61 39.16 -17.72 14.81
CA PRO A 61 39.97 -18.14 13.67
C PRO A 61 41.11 -19.05 14.09
N ALA A 62 41.32 -20.18 13.38
CA ALA A 62 42.49 -21.03 13.49
C ALA A 62 43.56 -20.64 12.48
N ALA A 63 44.78 -20.62 12.97
CA ALA A 63 46.01 -20.13 12.38
C ALA A 63 46.59 -21.03 11.30
N ALA A 64 47.42 -20.36 10.54
CA ALA A 64 48.44 -20.74 9.57
C ALA A 64 49.15 -22.09 9.76
N GLY A 65 49.45 -22.73 8.63
CA GLY A 65 50.46 -23.75 8.47
C GLY A 65 51.12 -23.65 7.10
N ALA A 66 52.42 -23.46 7.13
CA ALA A 66 53.27 -23.14 6.00
C ALA A 66 53.83 -24.39 5.28
N ALA A 67 54.35 -24.12 4.09
CA ALA A 67 55.48 -24.70 3.38
C ALA A 67 55.32 -26.00 2.59
N GLY A 68 55.75 -25.93 1.33
CA GLY A 68 56.06 -27.07 0.48
C GLY A 68 56.43 -26.60 -0.95
N ALA A 69 57.74 -26.32 -1.15
CA ALA A 69 58.30 -25.97 -2.46
C ALA A 69 58.43 -27.23 -3.34
N GLY A 70 58.19 -27.09 -4.66
CA GLY A 70 58.47 -28.08 -5.65
C GLY A 70 58.51 -27.46 -7.05
N ALA A 71 59.69 -27.12 -7.49
CA ALA A 71 59.99 -26.68 -8.84
C ALA A 71 60.07 -27.86 -9.81
N ALA A 72 59.46 -27.74 -10.97
CA ALA A 72 59.89 -28.45 -12.18
C ALA A 72 59.53 -27.59 -13.43
N ALA A 73 60.61 -27.22 -14.09
CA ALA A 73 60.61 -26.53 -15.37
C ALA A 73 60.17 -27.45 -16.53
N GLY A 74 59.39 -26.96 -17.46
CA GLY A 74 59.09 -27.59 -18.73
C GLY A 74 58.46 -26.61 -19.66
N ALA A 75 59.27 -25.95 -20.52
CA ALA A 75 58.87 -25.23 -21.70
C ALA A 75 59.38 -26.01 -22.93
N PRO A 76 59.01 -25.62 -24.18
CA PRO A 76 57.73 -25.16 -24.74
C PRO A 76 57.30 -26.02 -25.97
N ALA A 77 56.06 -26.02 -26.30
CA ALA A 77 55.63 -26.40 -27.64
C ALA A 77 54.74 -25.27 -28.18
N ALA A 78 55.29 -24.52 -29.11
CA ALA A 78 54.57 -23.57 -29.92
C ALA A 78 53.66 -24.34 -30.87
N LEU A 79 52.33 -24.22 -30.73
CA LEU A 79 51.36 -24.63 -31.70
C LEU A 79 50.71 -23.33 -32.22
N ASP A 80 51.11 -22.98 -33.42
CA ASP A 80 50.60 -21.96 -34.28
C ASP A 80 49.14 -22.33 -34.67
N HIS A 81 48.14 -21.79 -33.99
CA HIS A 81 46.75 -21.86 -34.36
C HIS A 81 46.27 -20.51 -34.80
N LYS A 82 46.43 -20.24 -36.06
CA LYS A 82 45.77 -19.17 -36.82
C LYS A 82 44.25 -19.41 -36.79
N ALA A 83 43.62 -19.19 -35.62
CA ALA A 83 42.19 -19.23 -35.46
C ALA A 83 41.59 -17.95 -36.04
N LYS A 84 40.87 -18.13 -37.15
CA LYS A 84 40.04 -17.11 -37.79
C LYS A 84 39.05 -16.58 -36.75
N PRO A 85 38.90 -15.25 -36.53
CA PRO A 85 37.94 -14.70 -35.58
C PRO A 85 36.53 -15.17 -35.92
N ARG A 86 35.94 -16.01 -35.06
CA ARG A 86 34.54 -16.37 -35.14
C ARG A 86 33.74 -15.15 -34.73
N ALA A 87 33.03 -14.55 -35.67
CA ALA A 87 32.14 -13.45 -35.42
C ALA A 87 31.14 -13.83 -34.31
N LEU A 88 31.18 -13.09 -33.19
CA LEU A 88 30.20 -13.19 -32.11
C LEU A 88 28.82 -12.93 -32.68
N PRO A 89 27.79 -13.74 -32.34
CA PRO A 89 26.41 -13.46 -32.73
C PRO A 89 26.03 -12.07 -32.27
N LYS A 90 25.54 -11.24 -33.20
CA LYS A 90 24.98 -9.92 -32.83
C LYS A 90 23.90 -10.14 -31.79
N ALA A 91 24.12 -9.62 -30.57
CA ALA A 91 23.12 -9.66 -29.49
C ALA A 91 21.81 -9.07 -29.99
N THR A 92 20.76 -9.86 -29.98
CA THR A 92 19.41 -9.39 -30.29
C THR A 92 19.03 -8.34 -29.26
N PRO A 93 18.60 -7.13 -29.66
CA PRO A 93 18.18 -6.11 -28.69
C PRO A 93 17.08 -6.69 -27.78
N PRO A 94 17.06 -6.32 -26.47
CA PRO A 94 16.01 -6.77 -25.58
C PRO A 94 14.64 -6.35 -26.14
N PRO A 95 13.60 -7.18 -25.97
CA PRO A 95 12.25 -6.87 -26.46
C PRO A 95 11.80 -5.54 -25.85
N ARG A 96 11.20 -4.69 -26.69
CA ARG A 96 10.63 -3.41 -26.24
C ARG A 96 9.55 -3.71 -25.19
N PRO A 97 9.52 -3.00 -24.03
CA PRO A 97 8.47 -3.15 -23.03
C PRO A 97 7.08 -3.05 -23.68
N ALA A 98 6.19 -3.98 -23.34
CA ALA A 98 4.81 -3.92 -23.81
C ALA A 98 4.13 -2.63 -23.33
N PRO A 99 3.25 -2.02 -24.15
CA PRO A 99 2.50 -0.86 -23.69
C PRO A 99 1.63 -1.23 -22.48
N PRO A 100 1.41 -0.30 -21.54
CA PRO A 100 0.58 -0.57 -20.37
C PRO A 100 -0.85 -0.94 -20.80
N PRO A 101 -1.55 -1.81 -20.02
CA PRO A 101 -2.92 -2.20 -20.33
C PRO A 101 -3.87 -1.01 -20.38
N ALA A 102 -4.88 -1.08 -21.26
CA ALA A 102 -5.95 -0.11 -21.28
C ALA A 102 -6.73 -0.16 -19.96
N PRO A 103 -7.26 0.99 -19.48
CA PRO A 103 -8.13 1.02 -18.31
C PRO A 103 -9.33 0.08 -18.48
N LEU A 104 -9.68 -0.63 -17.40
CA LEU A 104 -10.83 -1.52 -17.37
C LEU A 104 -12.13 -0.74 -17.15
N ALA A 105 -13.25 -1.32 -17.57
CA ALA A 105 -14.57 -0.82 -17.17
C ALA A 105 -14.77 -0.98 -15.64
N ARG A 106 -15.71 -0.22 -15.06
CA ARG A 106 -16.05 -0.32 -13.64
C ARG A 106 -16.51 -1.74 -13.28
N SER A 107 -15.91 -2.33 -12.25
CA SER A 107 -16.31 -3.63 -11.68
C SER A 107 -15.81 -3.73 -10.23
N ARG A 108 -16.68 -4.24 -9.33
CA ARG A 108 -16.39 -4.36 -7.90
C ARG A 108 -15.24 -5.32 -7.64
N PRO A 109 -14.26 -4.99 -6.77
CA PRO A 109 -13.25 -5.95 -6.32
C PRO A 109 -13.88 -7.00 -5.39
N THR A 110 -13.38 -8.23 -5.46
CA THR A 110 -13.86 -9.37 -4.65
C THR A 110 -12.79 -9.96 -3.74
N ALA A 111 -11.54 -10.00 -4.22
CA ALA A 111 -10.39 -10.46 -3.44
C ALA A 111 -9.13 -9.68 -3.81
N LEU A 112 -8.18 -9.63 -2.87
CA LEU A 112 -6.86 -9.03 -3.05
C LEU A 112 -5.80 -10.06 -2.65
N ALA A 113 -4.78 -10.22 -3.51
CA ALA A 113 -3.61 -11.03 -3.20
C ALA A 113 -2.32 -10.22 -3.36
N VAL A 114 -1.37 -10.41 -2.44
CA VAL A 114 -0.02 -9.82 -2.48
C VAL A 114 0.99 -10.94 -2.21
N PRO A 115 1.43 -11.67 -3.25
CA PRO A 115 2.24 -12.88 -3.10
C PRO A 115 3.55 -12.67 -2.31
N ALA A 116 4.21 -11.52 -2.50
CA ALA A 116 5.49 -11.22 -1.84
C ALA A 116 5.42 -11.22 -0.31
N ILE A 117 4.23 -11.01 0.27
CA ILE A 117 3.99 -11.00 1.73
C ILE A 117 2.86 -11.96 2.12
N THR A 118 2.55 -12.94 1.26
CA THR A 118 1.61 -14.04 1.50
C THR A 118 0.21 -13.58 1.91
N ILE A 119 -0.28 -12.47 1.35
CA ILE A 119 -1.63 -11.99 1.58
C ILE A 119 -2.58 -12.56 0.52
N GLU A 120 -3.68 -13.12 0.97
CA GLU A 120 -4.89 -13.39 0.21
C GLU A 120 -6.09 -13.04 1.11
N ALA A 121 -6.91 -12.06 0.68
CA ALA A 121 -7.95 -11.48 1.51
C ALA A 121 -9.20 -11.13 0.73
N PRO A 122 -10.40 -11.41 1.26
CA PRO A 122 -11.65 -10.90 0.69
C PRO A 122 -11.72 -9.38 0.81
N VAL A 123 -12.39 -8.74 -0.15
CA VAL A 123 -12.60 -7.30 -0.17
C VAL A 123 -14.03 -6.96 0.24
N THR A 124 -14.18 -6.09 1.24
CA THR A 124 -15.47 -5.51 1.64
C THR A 124 -15.61 -4.08 1.15
N ASP A 125 -16.85 -3.60 1.00
CA ASP A 125 -17.14 -2.21 0.66
C ASP A 125 -16.99 -1.32 1.88
N LEU A 126 -16.30 -0.18 1.72
CA LEU A 126 -16.19 0.87 2.73
C LEU A 126 -16.92 2.13 2.28
N GLY A 127 -17.53 2.80 3.26
CA GLY A 127 -18.14 4.12 3.12
C GLY A 127 -17.23 5.26 3.57
N ILE A 128 -17.86 6.40 3.79
CA ILE A 128 -17.28 7.59 4.43
C ILE A 128 -18.10 7.84 5.69
N ASP A 129 -17.45 8.02 6.82
CA ASP A 129 -18.09 8.32 8.09
C ASP A 129 -18.72 9.73 8.14
N ALA A 130 -19.45 10.04 9.20
CA ALA A 130 -20.10 11.35 9.36
C ALA A 130 -19.09 12.53 9.43
N ALA A 131 -17.81 12.26 9.73
CA ALA A 131 -16.73 13.24 9.73
C ALA A 131 -16.04 13.38 8.37
N GLY A 132 -16.48 12.65 7.35
CA GLY A 132 -15.90 12.68 6.00
C GLY A 132 -14.63 11.86 5.84
N ARG A 133 -14.33 10.95 6.77
CA ARG A 133 -13.17 10.05 6.72
C ARG A 133 -13.57 8.71 6.13
N LEU A 134 -12.65 8.08 5.43
CA LEU A 134 -12.84 6.71 4.94
C LEU A 134 -12.99 5.76 6.14
N ASP A 135 -14.06 4.94 6.12
CA ASP A 135 -14.25 3.87 7.08
C ASP A 135 -13.10 2.86 7.05
N THR A 136 -12.96 2.09 8.12
CA THR A 136 -11.99 0.98 8.20
C THR A 136 -12.71 -0.36 8.15
N PRO A 137 -12.03 -1.44 7.72
CA PRO A 137 -12.60 -2.79 7.80
C PRO A 137 -12.99 -3.16 9.24
N PRO A 138 -13.92 -4.11 9.44
CA PRO A 138 -14.29 -4.58 10.76
C PRO A 138 -13.09 -5.09 11.56
N VAL A 139 -12.93 -4.63 12.80
CA VAL A 139 -11.80 -5.00 13.69
C VAL A 139 -11.87 -6.44 14.19
N ASP A 140 -13.04 -7.04 14.20
CA ASP A 140 -13.29 -8.43 14.55
C ASP A 140 -12.95 -9.42 13.42
N ASN A 141 -12.71 -8.91 12.20
CA ASN A 141 -12.20 -9.68 11.09
C ASN A 141 -10.86 -9.15 10.57
N PRO A 142 -9.73 -9.55 11.20
CA PRO A 142 -8.41 -9.01 10.87
C PRO A 142 -7.88 -9.44 9.48
N ARG A 143 -8.55 -10.36 8.79
CA ARG A 143 -8.14 -10.91 7.49
C ARG A 143 -8.84 -10.28 6.30
N VAL A 144 -9.71 -9.30 6.49
CA VAL A 144 -10.43 -8.62 5.41
C VAL A 144 -9.79 -7.28 5.09
N VAL A 145 -9.82 -6.90 3.81
CA VAL A 145 -9.48 -5.55 3.36
C VAL A 145 -10.74 -4.82 2.91
N GLY A 146 -10.72 -3.50 2.97
CA GLY A 146 -11.84 -2.69 2.54
C GLY A 146 -11.49 -1.82 1.34
N TRP A 147 -12.40 -1.73 0.38
CA TRP A 147 -12.28 -0.83 -0.76
C TRP A 147 -13.30 0.32 -0.65
N TYR A 148 -12.90 1.54 -0.97
CA TYR A 148 -13.81 2.69 -1.01
C TYR A 148 -14.82 2.55 -2.15
N ALA A 149 -16.04 2.11 -1.82
CA ALA A 149 -17.05 1.66 -2.80
C ALA A 149 -17.60 2.76 -3.72
N LYS A 150 -17.56 4.04 -3.27
CA LYS A 150 -17.95 5.20 -4.09
C LYS A 150 -16.80 5.74 -4.95
N GLY A 151 -15.58 5.21 -4.77
CA GLY A 151 -14.38 5.58 -5.51
C GLY A 151 -14.22 4.80 -6.81
N VAL A 152 -13.01 4.93 -7.38
CA VAL A 152 -12.56 4.22 -8.57
C VAL A 152 -12.40 2.73 -8.26
N THR A 153 -12.81 1.85 -9.18
CA THR A 153 -12.57 0.40 -9.03
C THR A 153 -11.15 0.04 -9.48
N PRO A 154 -10.52 -1.00 -8.86
CA PRO A 154 -9.20 -1.46 -9.28
C PRO A 154 -9.15 -1.81 -10.76
N GLY A 155 -8.24 -1.16 -11.51
CA GLY A 155 -8.10 -1.28 -12.95
C GLY A 155 -8.85 -0.23 -13.77
N GLU A 156 -9.82 0.49 -13.21
CA GLU A 156 -10.47 1.64 -13.82
C GLU A 156 -9.50 2.84 -13.87
N ARG A 157 -9.69 3.76 -14.81
CA ARG A 157 -8.91 5.00 -14.88
C ARG A 157 -9.04 5.81 -13.58
N GLY A 158 -7.93 6.14 -12.96
CA GLY A 158 -7.89 6.87 -11.69
C GLY A 158 -7.27 6.04 -10.57
N THR A 159 -7.48 6.46 -9.32
CA THR A 159 -6.84 5.87 -8.14
C THR A 159 -7.85 5.10 -7.30
N ALA A 160 -7.74 3.78 -7.29
CA ALA A 160 -8.49 2.91 -6.38
C ALA A 160 -7.80 2.87 -5.00
N VAL A 161 -8.59 2.87 -3.92
CA VAL A 161 -8.08 2.89 -2.54
C VAL A 161 -8.57 1.65 -1.80
N VAL A 162 -7.62 0.91 -1.23
CA VAL A 162 -7.87 -0.27 -0.38
C VAL A 162 -7.18 -0.06 0.96
N VAL A 163 -7.92 -0.33 2.04
CA VAL A 163 -7.45 -0.15 3.42
C VAL A 163 -7.49 -1.49 4.14
N GLY A 164 -6.52 -1.75 5.00
CA GLY A 164 -6.49 -2.92 5.87
C GLY A 164 -5.86 -2.58 7.22
N HIS A 165 -6.19 -3.36 8.24
CA HIS A 165 -5.56 -3.20 9.55
C HIS A 165 -4.11 -3.73 9.52
N ARG A 166 -3.19 -3.06 10.25
CA ARG A 166 -1.85 -3.57 10.56
C ARG A 166 -1.93 -4.65 11.64
N ASP A 167 -2.68 -4.36 12.67
CA ASP A 167 -2.99 -5.22 13.79
C ASP A 167 -4.35 -4.87 14.39
N THR A 168 -4.81 -5.72 15.31
CA THR A 168 -6.01 -5.54 16.11
C THR A 168 -5.68 -5.91 17.56
N ARG A 169 -6.62 -5.76 18.47
CA ARG A 169 -6.44 -6.22 19.87
C ARG A 169 -6.18 -7.73 19.98
N SER A 170 -6.60 -8.51 18.99
CA SER A 170 -6.41 -9.96 18.95
C SER A 170 -5.10 -10.39 18.28
N GLY A 171 -4.29 -9.45 17.78
CA GLY A 171 -2.99 -9.72 17.18
C GLY A 171 -2.82 -9.16 15.76
N PRO A 172 -1.89 -9.72 14.99
CA PRO A 172 -1.59 -9.31 13.62
C PRO A 172 -2.80 -9.31 12.70
N ALA A 173 -2.88 -8.32 11.79
CA ALA A 173 -3.92 -8.24 10.78
C ALA A 173 -3.33 -8.30 9.36
N VAL A 174 -4.21 -8.21 8.37
CA VAL A 174 -3.93 -8.47 6.96
C VAL A 174 -2.75 -7.66 6.40
N PHE A 175 -2.55 -6.41 6.86
CA PHE A 175 -1.50 -5.52 6.38
C PHE A 175 -0.34 -5.32 7.37
N LEU A 176 -0.08 -6.32 8.26
CA LEU A 176 1.04 -6.25 9.21
C LEU A 176 2.36 -5.93 8.51
N ASN A 177 2.66 -6.63 7.43
CA ASN A 177 3.94 -6.56 6.71
C ASN A 177 3.87 -5.71 5.43
N LEU A 178 2.93 -4.76 5.33
CA LEU A 178 2.76 -3.95 4.12
C LEU A 178 3.99 -3.09 3.81
N ASP A 179 4.73 -2.69 4.83
CA ASP A 179 5.97 -1.90 4.74
C ASP A 179 7.17 -2.69 4.19
N SER A 180 7.13 -4.02 4.18
CA SER A 180 8.18 -4.85 3.60
C SER A 180 8.11 -4.97 2.07
N LEU A 181 7.06 -4.46 1.44
CA LEU A 181 6.94 -4.44 -0.01
C LEU A 181 7.98 -3.51 -0.64
N SER A 182 8.43 -3.91 -1.81
CA SER A 182 9.42 -3.17 -2.62
C SER A 182 8.88 -2.89 -4.01
N ALA A 183 9.47 -1.91 -4.70
CA ALA A 183 9.19 -1.65 -6.11
C ALA A 183 9.38 -2.94 -6.92
N GLY A 184 8.44 -3.19 -7.86
CA GLY A 184 8.42 -4.42 -8.66
C GLY A 184 7.59 -5.56 -8.07
N ASN A 185 7.23 -5.56 -6.78
CA ASN A 185 6.28 -6.53 -6.23
C ASN A 185 4.91 -6.38 -6.89
N THR A 186 4.15 -7.47 -6.96
CA THR A 186 2.82 -7.47 -7.57
C THR A 186 1.70 -7.45 -6.54
N VAL A 187 0.62 -6.74 -6.88
CA VAL A 187 -0.66 -6.77 -6.18
C VAL A 187 -1.72 -7.19 -7.18
N ARG A 188 -2.49 -8.21 -6.87
CA ARG A 188 -3.51 -8.80 -7.73
C ARG A 188 -4.88 -8.54 -7.12
N VAL A 189 -5.81 -8.03 -7.91
CA VAL A 189 -7.18 -7.74 -7.43
C VAL A 189 -8.16 -8.46 -8.33
N ALA A 190 -8.81 -9.52 -7.79
CA ALA A 190 -9.92 -10.17 -8.44
C ALA A 190 -11.15 -9.26 -8.44
N ARG A 191 -11.91 -9.32 -9.53
CA ARG A 191 -13.06 -8.45 -9.78
C ARG A 191 -14.31 -9.28 -10.11
N ALA A 192 -15.46 -8.72 -9.90
CA ALA A 192 -16.75 -9.38 -10.16
C ALA A 192 -17.00 -9.70 -11.65
N ASP A 193 -16.27 -9.03 -12.57
CA ASP A 193 -16.32 -9.31 -14.02
C ASP A 193 -15.43 -10.50 -14.45
N GLY A 194 -14.87 -11.25 -13.49
CA GLY A 194 -14.01 -12.41 -13.74
C GLY A 194 -12.58 -12.06 -14.20
N LYS A 195 -12.21 -10.78 -14.19
CA LYS A 195 -10.85 -10.32 -14.46
C LYS A 195 -10.06 -10.14 -13.18
N VAL A 196 -8.75 -10.25 -13.29
CA VAL A 196 -7.80 -9.90 -12.23
C VAL A 196 -6.97 -8.72 -12.71
N ALA A 197 -7.10 -7.58 -12.05
CA ALA A 197 -6.25 -6.43 -12.29
C ALA A 197 -4.91 -6.65 -11.55
N VAL A 198 -3.81 -6.67 -12.31
CA VAL A 198 -2.45 -6.87 -11.79
C VAL A 198 -1.73 -5.53 -11.75
N PHE A 199 -1.29 -5.16 -10.56
CA PHE A 199 -0.57 -3.91 -10.32
C PHE A 199 0.87 -4.20 -9.93
N THR A 200 1.79 -3.38 -10.41
CA THR A 200 3.18 -3.38 -9.94
C THR A 200 3.38 -2.25 -8.94
N VAL A 201 3.99 -2.56 -7.81
CA VAL A 201 4.35 -1.59 -6.78
C VAL A 201 5.41 -0.64 -7.33
N ASP A 202 5.12 0.65 -7.28
CA ASP A 202 6.06 1.73 -7.65
C ASP A 202 6.96 2.09 -6.46
N ARG A 203 6.35 2.25 -5.28
CA ARG A 203 7.03 2.61 -4.02
C ARG A 203 6.14 2.38 -2.80
N VAL A 204 6.78 2.30 -1.65
CA VAL A 204 6.15 2.32 -0.33
C VAL A 204 6.61 3.58 0.41
N ARG A 205 5.71 4.25 1.12
CA ARG A 205 5.99 5.47 1.89
C ARG A 205 5.25 5.42 3.22
N THR A 206 5.90 5.96 4.24
CA THR A 206 5.28 6.23 5.54
C THR A 206 5.09 7.73 5.68
N TYR A 207 3.88 8.15 6.01
CA TYR A 207 3.50 9.56 6.20
C TYR A 207 2.96 9.76 7.60
N ALA A 208 3.43 10.79 8.30
CA ALA A 208 2.83 11.20 9.56
C ALA A 208 1.34 11.57 9.34
N LYS A 209 0.47 11.17 10.26
CA LYS A 209 -0.97 11.49 10.16
C LYS A 209 -1.25 12.99 10.22
N ALA A 210 -0.40 13.75 10.94
CA ALA A 210 -0.52 15.19 11.07
C ALA A 210 -0.30 15.95 9.75
N ASP A 211 0.57 15.41 8.88
CA ASP A 211 0.97 16.04 7.60
C ASP A 211 0.69 15.09 6.42
N PHE A 212 -0.45 14.42 6.45
CA PHE A 212 -0.79 13.43 5.44
C PHE A 212 -1.05 14.10 4.08
N PRO A 213 -0.33 13.69 3.01
CA PRO A 213 -0.40 14.37 1.71
C PRO A 213 -1.58 13.86 0.86
N ASP A 214 -2.80 14.23 1.19
CA ASP A 214 -4.04 13.77 0.54
C ASP A 214 -3.99 13.85 -1.00
N LYS A 215 -3.45 14.97 -1.54
CA LYS A 215 -3.35 15.18 -3.00
C LYS A 215 -2.42 14.18 -3.67
N GLU A 216 -1.33 13.80 -3.01
CA GLU A 216 -0.38 12.81 -3.53
C GLU A 216 -0.97 11.39 -3.45
N VAL A 217 -1.60 11.06 -2.32
CA VAL A 217 -2.11 9.72 -2.05
C VAL A 217 -3.38 9.44 -2.85
N TYR A 218 -4.36 10.34 -2.83
CA TYR A 218 -5.67 10.13 -3.44
C TYR A 218 -5.81 10.75 -4.83
N GLY A 219 -4.85 11.58 -5.24
CA GLY A 219 -4.83 12.20 -6.56
C GLY A 219 -4.66 11.18 -7.68
N SER A 220 -5.13 11.51 -8.89
CA SER A 220 -5.03 10.66 -10.07
C SER A 220 -4.06 11.26 -11.10
N LYS A 221 -3.22 10.40 -11.69
CA LYS A 221 -2.34 10.75 -12.81
C LYS A 221 -2.94 10.38 -14.18
N GLY A 222 -4.23 10.06 -14.23
CA GLY A 222 -4.95 9.74 -15.47
C GLY A 222 -4.74 8.32 -15.99
N ARG A 223 -3.97 7.47 -15.28
CA ARG A 223 -3.83 6.03 -15.52
C ARG A 223 -4.48 5.24 -14.38
N PRO A 224 -4.75 3.92 -14.55
CA PRO A 224 -5.18 3.08 -13.44
C PRO A 224 -4.09 2.93 -12.38
N GLU A 225 -4.40 3.36 -11.16
CA GLU A 225 -3.51 3.28 -10.00
C GLU A 225 -4.23 2.63 -8.81
N LEU A 226 -3.43 2.04 -7.92
CA LEU A 226 -3.90 1.44 -6.67
C LEU A 226 -3.13 2.03 -5.50
N ARG A 227 -3.83 2.25 -4.39
CA ARG A 227 -3.24 2.56 -3.09
C ARG A 227 -3.65 1.50 -2.10
N LEU A 228 -2.66 0.90 -1.39
CA LEU A 228 -2.93 0.10 -0.20
C LEU A 228 -2.50 0.94 1.01
N LEU A 229 -3.36 1.04 2.01
CA LEU A 229 -3.14 1.86 3.19
C LEU A 229 -3.31 1.05 4.46
N THR A 230 -2.41 1.28 5.42
CA THR A 230 -2.51 0.76 6.79
C THR A 230 -1.91 1.76 7.78
N CYS A 231 -2.15 1.54 9.06
CA CYS A 231 -1.47 2.28 10.14
C CYS A 231 0.02 1.92 10.18
N GLY A 232 0.87 2.85 10.67
CA GLY A 232 2.31 2.65 10.80
C GLY A 232 2.95 3.70 11.70
N GLY A 233 4.29 3.67 11.78
CA GLY A 233 5.04 4.52 12.69
C GLY A 233 5.03 4.00 14.12
N ALA A 234 5.40 4.83 15.09
CA ALA A 234 5.37 4.50 16.50
C ALA A 234 3.92 4.35 16.99
N PHE A 235 3.72 3.43 17.93
CA PHE A 235 2.43 3.19 18.57
C PHE A 235 2.40 3.82 19.96
N ASP A 236 1.43 4.69 20.20
CA ASP A 236 1.10 5.27 21.49
C ASP A 236 -0.21 4.69 22.03
N LYS A 237 -0.22 4.22 23.28
CA LYS A 237 -1.41 3.57 23.90
C LYS A 237 -2.65 4.48 23.94
N GLY A 238 -2.45 5.80 24.01
CA GLY A 238 -3.55 6.78 24.07
C GLY A 238 -3.97 7.34 22.71
N LYS A 239 -3.07 7.35 21.73
CA LYS A 239 -3.25 8.00 20.41
C LYS A 239 -3.26 7.05 19.22
N GLY A 240 -2.84 5.79 19.44
CA GLY A 240 -2.66 4.80 18.38
C GLY A 240 -1.39 5.06 17.53
N TYR A 241 -1.36 4.57 16.31
CA TYR A 241 -0.26 4.79 15.39
C TYR A 241 -0.18 6.23 14.91
N GLU A 242 1.03 6.82 14.89
CA GLU A 242 1.29 8.21 14.50
C GLU A 242 1.34 8.43 12.98
N ALA A 243 1.47 7.37 12.20
CA ALA A 243 1.65 7.44 10.76
C ALA A 243 0.72 6.49 10.01
N ASN A 244 0.73 6.61 8.69
CA ASN A 244 0.15 5.64 7.76
C ASN A 244 1.23 5.16 6.79
N ILE A 245 1.20 3.87 6.47
CA ILE A 245 1.98 3.27 5.40
C ILE A 245 1.13 3.24 4.15
N VAL A 246 1.68 3.72 3.04
CA VAL A 246 1.00 3.81 1.74
C VAL A 246 1.84 3.12 0.69
N VAL A 247 1.26 2.11 0.04
CA VAL A 247 1.80 1.48 -1.16
C VAL A 247 1.20 2.17 -2.38
N PHE A 248 2.05 2.59 -3.28
CA PHE A 248 1.70 3.16 -4.58
C PHE A 248 1.95 2.11 -5.65
N ALA A 249 0.96 1.80 -6.45
CA ALA A 249 1.06 0.83 -7.54
C ALA A 249 0.28 1.29 -8.76
N HIS A 250 0.66 0.79 -9.95
CA HIS A 250 -0.04 1.05 -11.20
C HIS A 250 -0.36 -0.26 -11.94
N LEU A 251 -1.39 -0.23 -12.77
CA LEU A 251 -1.83 -1.39 -13.56
C LEU A 251 -0.78 -1.75 -14.59
N THR A 252 -0.34 -3.00 -14.58
CA THR A 252 0.67 -3.54 -15.52
C THR A 252 0.18 -4.71 -16.33
N ASP A 253 -0.86 -5.43 -15.85
CA ASP A 253 -1.43 -6.56 -16.57
C ASP A 253 -2.88 -6.83 -16.18
N VAL A 254 -3.55 -7.68 -16.93
CA VAL A 254 -4.92 -8.15 -16.70
C VAL A 254 -5.00 -9.65 -16.92
N ASP A 255 -5.18 -10.39 -15.83
CA ASP A 255 -5.31 -11.84 -15.80
C ASP A 255 -6.75 -12.31 -15.61
N ARG A 256 -6.92 -13.65 -15.55
CA ARG A 256 -8.18 -14.34 -15.23
C ARG A 256 -8.08 -15.20 -13.96
N THR A 257 -6.90 -15.32 -13.37
CA THR A 257 -6.64 -16.11 -12.16
C THR A 257 -5.90 -15.25 -11.14
N ILE A 258 -6.34 -15.28 -9.88
CA ILE A 258 -5.73 -14.52 -8.77
C ILE A 258 -4.46 -15.21 -8.27
#